data_be472d420e276020220a736e5fbb7e80
#
_entry.id   be472d420e276020220a736e5fbb7e80
#
_cell.length_a   1.000
_cell.length_b   1.000
_cell.length_c   1.000
_cell.angle_alpha   90.00
_cell.angle_beta   90.00
_cell.angle_gamma   90.00
#
_symmetry.space_group_name_H-M   'P 1'
#
loop_
_entity.id
_entity.type
_entity.pdbx_description
1 polymer ?
#
loop_
_entity_poly.entity_id
_entity_poly.type
_entity_poly.pdbx_seq_one_letter_code
_entity_poly.pdbx_strand_id
1 'polypeptide(L)'
;GHAKSILLNYGLAQEYNGKFNMRFDDTNPTKEKSEFVESIKADIKWLGADWEDRLFFASDYFGQMYEAAVKLIQKGKAYVCDLTADQIREYRGTLTEPGKESPYRNRSVEENLQLFEEMKEGKYADGEKVLRAKIDMASPNMNMRDPVIYRVAHMTHHRTGDTWSIYPMYDFAHPIEDAIEGITHSICTLEFEDHRPLYDWVVKELEYPQPPKQIEFAKLYLTNVVTGKRYIKKLVEEGIVDGWDDPRLVSIAALRRRGFTPESIKMFVELCGVSKANSSVDYAMLEYCIREDLKLKRPRLMAVLDPIKLVIDNYPEGEVEYLEAPNNMENEKLGTRKIPFGRELYIERE
;
A
#
# COMPACT_ATOMS: atom_id res chain seq x y z
N GLY A 1 1.52 3.61 -6.87
CA GLY A 1 2.20 3.68 -5.55
C GLY A 1 2.53 2.31 -5.01
N HIS A 2 1.57 1.41 -4.87
CA HIS A 2 1.79 0.08 -4.26
C HIS A 2 2.83 -0.76 -5.03
N ALA A 3 2.80 -0.75 -6.37
CA ALA A 3 3.79 -1.49 -7.17
C ALA A 3 5.22 -1.02 -6.89
N LYS A 4 5.44 0.30 -6.78
CA LYS A 4 6.75 0.86 -6.41
C LYS A 4 7.21 0.38 -5.04
N SER A 5 6.34 0.41 -4.03
CA SER A 5 6.66 -0.05 -2.68
C SER A 5 7.00 -1.55 -2.65
N ILE A 6 6.19 -2.38 -3.30
CA ILE A 6 6.40 -3.83 -3.37
C ILE A 6 7.75 -4.15 -4.04
N LEU A 7 8.00 -3.57 -5.21
CA LEU A 7 9.21 -3.82 -5.98
C LEU A 7 10.47 -3.27 -5.32
N LEU A 8 10.37 -2.13 -4.63
CA LEU A 8 11.47 -1.58 -3.84
C LEU A 8 11.85 -2.53 -2.69
N ASN A 9 10.88 -2.95 -1.89
CA ASN A 9 11.13 -3.83 -0.74
C ASN A 9 11.67 -5.20 -1.19
N TYR A 10 11.02 -5.81 -2.18
CA TYR A 10 11.44 -7.11 -2.70
C TYR A 10 12.81 -7.04 -3.38
N GLY A 11 13.05 -6.01 -4.19
CA GLY A 11 14.32 -5.79 -4.87
C GLY A 11 15.49 -5.62 -3.90
N LEU A 12 15.31 -4.85 -2.83
CA LEU A 12 16.33 -4.70 -1.79
C LEU A 12 16.57 -6.03 -1.05
N ALA A 13 15.52 -6.77 -0.71
CA ALA A 13 15.68 -8.08 -0.08
C ALA A 13 16.50 -9.03 -0.97
N GLN A 14 16.25 -9.06 -2.26
CA GLN A 14 17.01 -9.90 -3.20
C GLN A 14 18.46 -9.44 -3.35
N GLU A 15 18.70 -8.14 -3.52
CA GLU A 15 20.04 -7.57 -3.72
C GLU A 15 20.97 -7.88 -2.54
N TYR A 16 20.45 -7.84 -1.33
CA TYR A 16 21.23 -8.06 -0.09
C TYR A 16 21.03 -9.42 0.55
N ASN A 17 20.47 -10.40 -0.17
CA ASN A 17 20.14 -11.73 0.37
C ASN A 17 19.28 -11.67 1.66
N GLY A 18 18.43 -10.69 1.74
CA GLY A 18 17.51 -10.49 2.85
C GLY A 18 16.20 -11.26 2.66
N LYS A 19 15.25 -10.99 3.53
CA LYS A 19 13.91 -11.59 3.54
C LYS A 19 12.87 -10.52 3.26
N PHE A 20 11.87 -10.88 2.45
CA PHE A 20 10.69 -10.08 2.18
C PHE A 20 9.48 -10.71 2.87
N ASN A 21 8.82 -9.94 3.74
CA ASN A 21 7.65 -10.40 4.48
C ASN A 21 6.38 -9.77 3.90
N MET A 22 5.27 -10.48 4.02
CA MET A 22 3.93 -9.96 3.74
C MET A 22 3.15 -9.87 5.06
N ARG A 23 2.69 -8.66 5.40
CA ARG A 23 1.86 -8.45 6.58
C ARG A 23 0.59 -7.67 6.25
N PHE A 24 -0.52 -8.16 6.76
CA PHE A 24 -1.78 -7.45 6.80
C PHE A 24 -1.91 -6.75 8.15
N ASP A 25 -1.95 -5.42 8.12
CA ASP A 25 -2.22 -4.62 9.31
C ASP A 25 -3.73 -4.54 9.55
N ASP A 26 -4.26 -5.56 10.19
CA ASP A 26 -5.66 -5.70 10.55
C ASP A 26 -5.94 -5.25 12.00
N THR A 27 -5.25 -4.22 12.46
CA THR A 27 -5.45 -3.61 13.79
C THR A 27 -6.80 -2.93 13.94
N ASN A 28 -7.40 -2.48 12.85
CA ASN A 28 -8.69 -1.81 12.86
C ASN A 28 -9.83 -2.78 12.48
N PRO A 29 -10.71 -3.15 13.45
CA PRO A 29 -11.74 -4.15 13.21
C PRO A 29 -12.80 -3.74 12.17
N THR A 30 -12.87 -2.44 11.82
CA THR A 30 -13.92 -1.91 10.92
C THR A 30 -13.56 -1.98 9.44
N LYS A 31 -12.30 -2.24 9.08
CA LYS A 31 -11.79 -1.97 7.72
C LYS A 31 -11.43 -3.18 6.90
N GLU A 32 -11.24 -4.34 7.51
CA GLU A 32 -10.70 -5.49 6.79
C GLU A 32 -11.79 -6.40 6.23
N LYS A 33 -11.67 -6.70 4.94
CA LYS A 33 -12.50 -7.70 4.25
C LYS A 33 -11.59 -8.78 3.68
N SER A 34 -11.92 -10.03 3.92
CA SER A 34 -11.15 -11.19 3.45
C SER A 34 -10.96 -11.24 1.93
N GLU A 35 -11.91 -10.70 1.17
CA GLU A 35 -11.83 -10.66 -0.30
C GLU A 35 -10.63 -9.84 -0.82
N PHE A 36 -10.22 -8.79 -0.08
CA PHE A 36 -9.06 -7.98 -0.47
C PHE A 36 -7.74 -8.70 -0.20
N VAL A 37 -7.69 -9.57 0.78
CA VAL A 37 -6.48 -10.33 1.14
C VAL A 37 -5.99 -11.17 -0.05
N GLU A 38 -6.88 -11.95 -0.66
CA GLU A 38 -6.52 -12.81 -1.80
C GLU A 38 -6.16 -12.00 -3.05
N SER A 39 -6.86 -10.91 -3.31
CA SER A 39 -6.53 -10.01 -4.42
C SER A 39 -5.15 -9.38 -4.26
N ILE A 40 -4.81 -8.91 -3.07
CA ILE A 40 -3.50 -8.32 -2.77
C ILE A 40 -2.38 -9.35 -2.93
N LYS A 41 -2.56 -10.57 -2.41
CA LYS A 41 -1.61 -11.67 -2.59
C LYS A 41 -1.37 -11.98 -4.08
N ALA A 42 -2.44 -12.07 -4.86
CA ALA A 42 -2.36 -12.34 -6.28
C ALA A 42 -1.59 -11.24 -7.03
N ASP A 43 -1.83 -9.97 -6.71
CA ASP A 43 -1.15 -8.84 -7.33
C ASP A 43 0.36 -8.81 -7.01
N ILE A 44 0.73 -9.09 -5.75
CA ILE A 44 2.14 -9.13 -5.33
C ILE A 44 2.88 -10.26 -6.05
N LYS A 45 2.29 -11.45 -6.12
CA LYS A 45 2.88 -12.59 -6.82
C LYS A 45 2.96 -12.35 -8.33
N TRP A 46 1.97 -11.71 -8.91
CA TRP A 46 2.01 -11.36 -10.32
C TRP A 46 3.16 -10.38 -10.65
N LEU A 47 3.50 -9.47 -9.75
CA LEU A 47 4.67 -8.60 -9.88
C LEU A 47 6.01 -9.35 -9.73
N GLY A 48 5.99 -10.63 -9.37
CA GLY A 48 7.18 -11.45 -9.19
C GLY A 48 7.74 -11.46 -7.78
N ALA A 49 7.09 -10.79 -6.82
CA ALA A 49 7.51 -10.80 -5.42
C ALA A 49 6.96 -12.03 -4.69
N ASP A 50 7.78 -12.62 -3.84
CA ASP A 50 7.41 -13.79 -3.05
C ASP A 50 7.84 -13.63 -1.59
N TRP A 51 6.92 -13.88 -0.69
CA TRP A 51 7.14 -13.88 0.76
C TRP A 51 7.42 -15.27 1.33
N GLU A 52 7.36 -16.32 0.52
CA GLU A 52 7.49 -17.71 0.92
C GLU A 52 6.46 -18.09 2.01
N ASP A 53 6.91 -18.44 3.21
CA ASP A 53 6.07 -18.75 4.39
C ASP A 53 5.87 -17.55 5.35
N ARG A 54 6.42 -16.38 5.02
CA ARG A 54 6.41 -15.19 5.85
C ARG A 54 5.20 -14.30 5.61
N LEU A 55 4.01 -14.89 5.77
CA LEU A 55 2.73 -14.18 5.75
C LEU A 55 2.24 -13.99 7.17
N PHE A 56 2.00 -12.74 7.57
CA PHE A 56 1.65 -12.35 8.92
C PHE A 56 0.41 -11.48 8.97
N PHE A 57 -0.24 -11.49 10.13
CA PHE A 57 -1.34 -10.59 10.45
C PHE A 57 -1.04 -9.87 11.76
N ALA A 58 -1.31 -8.57 11.82
CA ALA A 58 -1.14 -7.79 13.04
C ALA A 58 -1.94 -8.36 14.21
N SER A 59 -3.13 -8.88 13.94
CA SER A 59 -4.00 -9.52 14.94
C SER A 59 -3.39 -10.74 15.63
N ASP A 60 -2.42 -11.40 15.02
CA ASP A 60 -1.69 -12.51 15.68
C ASP A 60 -0.85 -12.02 16.85
N TYR A 61 -0.55 -10.74 16.92
CA TYR A 61 0.29 -10.11 17.94
C TYR A 61 -0.48 -9.31 18.99
N PHE A 62 -1.81 -9.32 18.97
CA PHE A 62 -2.61 -8.52 19.92
C PHE A 62 -2.28 -8.80 21.38
N GLY A 63 -2.01 -10.06 21.73
CA GLY A 63 -1.55 -10.40 23.07
C GLY A 63 -0.21 -9.75 23.44
N GLN A 64 0.77 -9.82 22.56
CA GLN A 64 2.09 -9.21 22.74
C GLN A 64 2.02 -7.68 22.75
N MET A 65 1.13 -7.08 21.95
CA MET A 65 0.90 -5.63 21.98
C MET A 65 0.28 -5.17 23.30
N TYR A 66 -0.65 -5.95 23.85
CA TYR A 66 -1.21 -5.70 25.16
C TYR A 66 -0.14 -5.75 26.25
N GLU A 67 0.70 -6.79 26.26
CA GLU A 67 1.84 -6.90 27.19
C GLU A 67 2.82 -5.73 27.05
N ALA A 68 3.09 -5.30 25.83
CA ALA A 68 3.93 -4.13 25.57
C ALA A 68 3.33 -2.84 26.16
N ALA A 69 2.02 -2.64 26.02
CA ALA A 69 1.32 -1.51 26.63
C ALA A 69 1.38 -1.56 28.15
N VAL A 70 1.19 -2.74 28.76
CA VAL A 70 1.35 -2.95 30.21
C VAL A 70 2.76 -2.58 30.64
N LYS A 71 3.78 -2.98 29.90
CA LYS A 71 5.19 -2.63 30.18
C LYS A 71 5.39 -1.11 30.19
N LEU A 72 4.83 -0.39 29.22
CA LEU A 72 4.89 1.08 29.20
C LEU A 72 4.21 1.71 30.40
N ILE A 73 3.07 1.19 30.83
CA ILE A 73 2.38 1.67 32.05
C ILE A 73 3.26 1.44 33.29
N GLN A 74 3.85 0.26 33.42
CA GLN A 74 4.75 -0.09 34.54
C GLN A 74 5.98 0.81 34.61
N LYS A 75 6.47 1.26 33.46
CA LYS A 75 7.58 2.22 33.36
C LYS A 75 7.15 3.68 33.59
N GLY A 76 5.87 3.95 33.80
CA GLY A 76 5.34 5.32 33.90
C GLY A 76 5.36 6.06 32.57
N LYS A 77 5.34 5.34 31.44
CA LYS A 77 5.42 5.89 30.09
C LYS A 77 4.09 5.85 29.32
N ALA A 78 3.03 5.41 29.95
CA ALA A 78 1.67 5.45 29.42
C ALA A 78 0.65 5.64 30.53
N TYR A 79 -0.48 6.24 30.21
CA TYR A 79 -1.55 6.49 31.14
C TYR A 79 -2.92 6.38 30.47
N VAL A 80 -3.92 5.98 31.25
CA VAL A 80 -5.32 5.97 30.81
C VAL A 80 -5.88 7.38 30.92
N CYS A 81 -6.55 7.84 29.87
CA CYS A 81 -7.10 9.18 29.73
C CYS A 81 -8.60 9.09 29.46
N ASP A 82 -9.39 9.87 30.23
CA ASP A 82 -10.85 9.91 30.10
C ASP A 82 -11.34 11.06 29.21
N LEU A 83 -10.44 11.83 28.61
CA LEU A 83 -10.80 12.86 27.64
C LEU A 83 -11.40 12.23 26.39
N THR A 84 -12.43 12.86 25.83
CA THR A 84 -12.98 12.48 24.52
C THR A 84 -12.00 12.79 23.39
N ALA A 85 -12.23 12.24 22.22
CA ALA A 85 -11.40 12.52 21.04
C ALA A 85 -11.33 14.03 20.70
N ASP A 86 -12.45 14.74 20.85
CA ASP A 86 -12.50 16.20 20.62
C ASP A 86 -11.74 16.99 21.69
N GLN A 87 -11.85 16.58 22.95
CA GLN A 87 -11.06 17.17 24.03
C GLN A 87 -9.56 16.92 23.87
N ILE A 88 -9.16 15.72 23.45
CA ILE A 88 -7.75 15.41 23.16
C ILE A 88 -7.24 16.29 22.03
N ARG A 89 -8.04 16.48 20.98
CA ARG A 89 -7.69 17.36 19.86
C ARG A 89 -7.49 18.80 20.32
N GLU A 90 -8.37 19.31 21.17
CA GLU A 90 -8.28 20.66 21.74
C GLU A 90 -7.03 20.79 22.63
N TYR A 91 -6.78 19.85 23.53
CA TYR A 91 -5.62 19.84 24.42
C TYR A 91 -4.28 19.71 23.68
N ARG A 92 -4.29 19.08 22.51
CA ARG A 92 -3.07 18.90 21.69
C ARG A 92 -2.46 20.23 21.24
N GLY A 93 -3.25 21.30 21.14
CA GLY A 93 -2.79 22.59 20.63
C GLY A 93 -2.64 22.61 19.11
N THR A 94 -1.77 23.49 18.64
CA THR A 94 -1.54 23.71 17.20
C THR A 94 -0.06 23.57 16.84
N LEU A 95 0.28 23.77 15.58
CA LEU A 95 1.69 23.78 15.15
C LEU A 95 2.50 24.92 15.77
N THR A 96 1.84 26.01 16.12
CA THR A 96 2.47 27.23 16.68
C THR A 96 2.24 27.40 18.19
N GLU A 97 1.32 26.64 18.76
CA GLU A 97 0.99 26.69 20.20
C GLU A 97 1.20 25.31 20.83
N PRO A 98 1.86 25.23 22.01
CA PRO A 98 2.03 23.97 22.70
C PRO A 98 0.68 23.40 23.16
N GLY A 99 0.65 22.09 23.38
CA GLY A 99 -0.49 21.43 23.99
C GLY A 99 -0.56 21.63 25.50
N LYS A 100 -1.69 21.22 26.07
CA LYS A 100 -1.94 21.17 27.51
C LYS A 100 -1.91 19.73 27.99
N GLU A 101 -1.35 19.49 29.16
CA GLU A 101 -1.38 18.19 29.80
C GLU A 101 -2.81 17.79 30.19
N SER A 102 -3.15 16.53 29.98
CA SER A 102 -4.41 15.96 30.44
C SER A 102 -4.50 15.98 31.96
N PRO A 103 -5.69 16.21 32.54
CA PRO A 103 -5.92 16.08 33.98
C PRO A 103 -5.60 14.66 34.50
N TYR A 104 -5.58 13.66 33.63
CA TYR A 104 -5.34 12.25 33.95
C TYR A 104 -3.89 11.81 33.76
N ARG A 105 -3.03 12.70 33.30
CA ARG A 105 -1.64 12.38 32.91
C ARG A 105 -0.81 11.83 34.09
N ASN A 106 -1.12 12.24 35.31
CA ASN A 106 -0.34 11.88 36.50
C ASN A 106 -1.02 10.83 37.39
N ARG A 107 -1.96 10.06 36.86
CA ARG A 107 -2.47 8.86 37.52
C ARG A 107 -1.33 7.93 37.91
N SER A 108 -1.46 7.25 39.06
CA SER A 108 -0.46 6.27 39.49
C SER A 108 -0.36 5.08 38.53
N VAL A 109 0.78 4.39 38.56
CA VAL A 109 0.99 3.16 37.77
C VAL A 109 -0.08 2.12 38.13
N GLU A 110 -0.39 1.94 39.40
CA GLU A 110 -1.38 0.97 39.90
C GLU A 110 -2.79 1.29 39.36
N GLU A 111 -3.18 2.54 39.40
CA GLU A 111 -4.47 2.98 38.88
C GLU A 111 -4.56 2.78 37.35
N ASN A 112 -3.51 3.14 36.63
CA ASN A 112 -3.45 2.94 35.17
C ASN A 112 -3.50 1.46 34.78
N LEU A 113 -2.82 0.58 35.50
CA LEU A 113 -2.86 -0.86 35.26
C LEU A 113 -4.27 -1.42 35.46
N GLN A 114 -4.94 -1.02 36.56
CA GLN A 114 -6.32 -1.44 36.82
C GLN A 114 -7.28 -0.96 35.74
N LEU A 115 -7.22 0.32 35.39
CA LEU A 115 -8.09 0.92 34.35
C LEU A 115 -7.86 0.29 32.98
N PHE A 116 -6.62 -0.01 32.62
CA PHE A 116 -6.31 -0.64 31.35
C PHE A 116 -6.83 -2.08 31.28
N GLU A 117 -6.72 -2.84 32.35
CA GLU A 117 -7.32 -4.17 32.44
C GLU A 117 -8.85 -4.10 32.32
N GLU A 118 -9.51 -3.16 32.98
CA GLU A 118 -10.94 -2.93 32.87
C GLU A 118 -11.37 -2.52 31.45
N MET A 119 -10.54 -1.73 30.75
CA MET A 119 -10.76 -1.44 29.33
C MET A 119 -10.72 -2.72 28.48
N LYS A 120 -9.75 -3.60 28.69
CA LYS A 120 -9.66 -4.91 28.04
C LYS A 120 -10.88 -5.78 28.31
N GLU A 121 -11.38 -5.78 29.54
CA GLU A 121 -12.56 -6.54 29.95
C GLU A 121 -13.89 -5.98 29.37
N GLY A 122 -13.82 -4.86 28.66
CA GLY A 122 -15.00 -4.25 28.02
C GLY A 122 -15.91 -3.45 28.96
N LYS A 123 -15.40 -3.00 30.10
CA LYS A 123 -16.19 -2.28 31.11
C LYS A 123 -16.52 -0.84 30.73
N TYR A 124 -15.91 -0.30 29.68
CA TYR A 124 -16.08 1.07 29.23
C TYR A 124 -16.66 1.14 27.83
N ALA A 125 -17.46 2.18 27.56
CA ALA A 125 -18.02 2.43 26.24
C ALA A 125 -16.96 2.95 25.26
N ASP A 126 -17.25 2.83 23.97
CA ASP A 126 -16.42 3.39 22.91
C ASP A 126 -16.24 4.90 23.12
N GLY A 127 -15.00 5.36 23.06
CA GLY A 127 -14.67 6.76 23.25
C GLY A 127 -14.62 7.24 24.72
N GLU A 128 -14.94 6.39 25.70
CA GLU A 128 -14.94 6.76 27.12
C GLU A 128 -13.53 6.85 27.71
N LYS A 129 -12.65 5.94 27.31
CA LYS A 129 -11.24 5.89 27.75
C LYS A 129 -10.32 5.50 26.60
N VAL A 130 -9.12 6.05 26.65
CA VAL A 130 -8.00 5.68 25.76
C VAL A 130 -6.74 5.49 26.58
N LEU A 131 -5.75 4.76 26.04
CA LEU A 131 -4.40 4.72 26.57
C LEU A 131 -3.53 5.68 25.75
N ARG A 132 -2.81 6.56 26.43
CA ARG A 132 -1.91 7.53 25.79
C ARG A 132 -0.47 7.28 26.22
N ALA A 133 0.46 7.42 25.27
CA ALA A 133 1.88 7.48 25.59
C ALA A 133 2.18 8.80 26.34
N LYS A 134 2.99 8.73 27.37
CA LYS A 134 3.41 9.89 28.17
C LYS A 134 4.76 10.39 27.65
N ILE A 135 4.72 11.41 26.81
CA ILE A 135 5.92 11.91 26.11
C ILE A 135 6.12 13.40 26.42
N ASP A 136 5.60 14.29 25.58
CA ASP A 136 5.81 15.74 25.72
C ASP A 136 4.71 16.53 25.01
N MET A 137 3.84 17.17 25.78
CA MET A 137 2.75 17.98 25.23
C MET A 137 3.23 19.29 24.59
N ALA A 138 4.47 19.70 24.79
CA ALA A 138 5.08 20.88 24.19
C ALA A 138 5.95 20.55 22.97
N SER A 139 6.06 19.29 22.57
CA SER A 139 6.85 18.87 21.39
C SER A 139 6.44 19.64 20.14
N PRO A 140 7.37 20.11 19.31
CA PRO A 140 7.06 20.70 18.02
C PRO A 140 6.46 19.68 17.05
N ASN A 141 6.68 18.40 17.27
CA ASN A 141 6.06 17.32 16.54
C ASN A 141 4.76 16.88 17.24
N MET A 142 3.61 17.16 16.62
CA MET A 142 2.31 16.87 17.21
C MET A 142 2.08 15.38 17.46
N ASN A 143 2.75 14.48 16.73
CA ASN A 143 2.68 13.04 16.95
C ASN A 143 3.33 12.62 18.30
N MET A 144 4.16 13.49 18.89
CA MET A 144 4.83 13.25 20.17
C MET A 144 4.10 13.88 21.37
N ARG A 145 2.97 14.54 21.12
CA ARG A 145 2.16 15.17 22.18
C ARG A 145 1.18 14.17 22.77
N ASP A 146 1.67 13.30 23.62
CA ASP A 146 0.95 12.20 24.28
C ASP A 146 -0.05 11.50 23.34
N PRO A 147 0.44 10.82 22.29
CA PRO A 147 -0.42 10.19 21.30
C PRO A 147 -1.26 9.06 21.91
N VAL A 148 -2.45 8.87 21.37
CA VAL A 148 -3.29 7.71 21.69
C VAL A 148 -2.67 6.47 21.09
N ILE A 149 -2.46 5.44 21.93
CA ILE A 149 -1.87 4.17 21.50
C ILE A 149 -2.85 2.98 21.58
N TYR A 150 -3.90 3.08 22.39
CA TYR A 150 -5.01 2.13 22.46
C TYR A 150 -6.35 2.84 22.56
N ARG A 151 -7.37 2.25 21.95
CA ARG A 151 -8.76 2.73 22.04
C ARG A 151 -9.71 1.60 22.41
N VAL A 152 -10.85 1.94 23.00
CA VAL A 152 -11.98 1.03 23.21
C VAL A 152 -12.81 0.96 21.93
N ALA A 153 -13.09 -0.23 21.47
CA ALA A 153 -14.00 -0.49 20.36
C ALA A 153 -14.72 -1.83 20.56
N HIS A 154 -16.04 -1.77 20.79
CA HIS A 154 -16.89 -2.97 20.89
C HIS A 154 -17.32 -3.41 19.50
N MET A 155 -16.42 -4.11 18.82
CA MET A 155 -16.63 -4.57 17.44
C MET A 155 -16.04 -5.95 17.26
N THR A 156 -16.72 -6.76 16.45
CA THR A 156 -16.23 -8.08 16.05
C THR A 156 -15.09 -7.92 15.04
N HIS A 157 -13.93 -8.47 15.38
CA HIS A 157 -12.76 -8.52 14.50
C HIS A 157 -12.83 -9.74 13.57
N HIS A 158 -12.44 -9.60 12.31
CA HIS A 158 -12.56 -10.66 11.29
C HIS A 158 -11.76 -11.93 11.61
N ARG A 159 -10.72 -11.86 12.46
CA ARG A 159 -9.90 -13.02 12.87
C ARG A 159 -10.03 -13.37 14.35
N THR A 160 -10.10 -12.39 15.22
CA THR A 160 -10.13 -12.61 16.67
C THR A 160 -11.53 -12.59 17.27
N GLY A 161 -12.56 -12.30 16.46
CA GLY A 161 -13.93 -12.24 16.92
C GLY A 161 -14.14 -11.17 18.01
N ASP A 162 -14.80 -11.54 19.07
CA ASP A 162 -15.13 -10.65 20.21
C ASP A 162 -14.13 -10.77 21.38
N THR A 163 -12.98 -11.36 21.15
CA THR A 163 -11.95 -11.57 22.19
C THR A 163 -11.44 -10.27 22.78
N TRP A 164 -11.32 -9.21 21.96
CA TRP A 164 -10.78 -7.92 22.33
C TRP A 164 -11.83 -6.82 22.32
N SER A 165 -11.83 -5.99 23.34
CA SER A 165 -12.62 -4.74 23.43
C SER A 165 -11.76 -3.50 23.28
N ILE A 166 -10.43 -3.66 23.21
CA ILE A 166 -9.46 -2.61 22.96
C ILE A 166 -8.57 -2.98 21.78
N TYR A 167 -8.20 -2.00 21.00
CA TYR A 167 -7.38 -2.18 19.80
C TYR A 167 -6.24 -1.17 19.78
N PRO A 168 -5.02 -1.60 19.40
CA PRO A 168 -3.89 -0.70 19.27
C PRO A 168 -4.07 0.26 18.10
N MET A 169 -3.52 1.46 18.24
CA MET A 169 -3.40 2.40 17.12
C MET A 169 -2.20 2.02 16.26
N TYR A 170 -2.24 2.41 14.99
CA TYR A 170 -1.21 2.10 14.00
C TYR A 170 0.21 2.45 14.48
N ASP A 171 0.42 3.66 14.98
CA ASP A 171 1.74 4.12 15.40
C ASP A 171 2.36 3.34 16.56
N PHE A 172 1.52 2.67 17.34
CA PHE A 172 1.97 1.77 18.40
C PHE A 172 2.19 0.34 17.89
N ALA A 173 1.28 -0.16 17.07
CA ALA A 173 1.32 -1.53 16.55
C ALA A 173 2.49 -1.75 15.59
N HIS A 174 2.71 -0.86 14.63
CA HIS A 174 3.68 -0.99 13.57
C HIS A 174 5.12 -1.28 14.05
N PRO A 175 5.71 -0.49 14.97
CA PRO A 175 7.06 -0.79 15.47
C PRO A 175 7.14 -2.13 16.21
N ILE A 176 6.08 -2.54 16.90
CA ILE A 176 6.02 -3.82 17.61
C ILE A 176 5.99 -4.99 16.64
N GLU A 177 5.15 -4.92 15.63
CA GLU A 177 5.06 -5.91 14.54
C GLU A 177 6.41 -6.08 13.85
N ASP A 178 7.05 -4.99 13.49
CA ASP A 178 8.36 -4.99 12.85
C ASP A 178 9.42 -5.66 13.75
N ALA A 179 9.43 -5.34 15.02
CA ALA A 179 10.38 -5.92 15.98
C ALA A 179 10.15 -7.43 16.17
N ILE A 180 8.90 -7.87 16.29
CA ILE A 180 8.55 -9.29 16.46
C ILE A 180 8.95 -10.10 15.23
N GLU A 181 8.70 -9.56 14.05
CA GLU A 181 9.02 -10.23 12.77
C GLU A 181 10.50 -10.14 12.38
N GLY A 182 11.32 -9.45 13.16
CA GLY A 182 12.75 -9.30 12.90
C GLY A 182 13.05 -8.39 11.69
N ILE A 183 12.17 -7.44 11.40
CA ILE A 183 12.39 -6.45 10.34
C ILE A 183 13.57 -5.57 10.69
N THR A 184 14.50 -5.41 9.76
CA THR A 184 15.65 -4.52 9.88
C THR A 184 15.39 -3.16 9.24
N HIS A 185 14.76 -3.15 8.07
CA HIS A 185 14.45 -1.98 7.26
C HIS A 185 12.93 -1.90 7.07
N SER A 186 12.30 -1.01 7.80
CA SER A 186 10.86 -0.71 7.69
C SER A 186 10.67 0.46 6.75
N ILE A 187 10.32 0.17 5.49
CA ILE A 187 10.31 1.14 4.40
C ILE A 187 8.89 1.62 4.13
N CYS A 188 8.65 2.91 4.22
CA CYS A 188 7.34 3.53 4.03
C CYS A 188 7.42 4.82 3.20
N THR A 189 6.27 5.43 2.93
CA THR A 189 6.22 6.71 2.20
C THR A 189 6.47 7.91 3.10
N LEU A 190 6.86 9.04 2.51
CA LEU A 190 7.20 10.29 3.22
C LEU A 190 6.08 10.83 4.13
N GLU A 191 4.84 10.41 3.94
CA GLU A 191 3.74 10.78 4.82
C GLU A 191 3.94 10.31 6.26
N PHE A 192 4.83 9.35 6.50
CA PHE A 192 5.18 8.82 7.82
C PHE A 192 6.48 9.40 8.40
N GLU A 193 7.12 10.36 7.73
CA GLU A 193 8.37 10.95 8.22
C GLU A 193 8.21 11.57 9.61
N ASP A 194 7.14 12.32 9.83
CA ASP A 194 6.82 12.92 11.14
C ASP A 194 6.40 11.90 12.20
N HIS A 195 6.04 10.68 11.79
CA HIS A 195 5.71 9.56 12.70
C HIS A 195 6.95 8.80 13.16
N ARG A 196 8.08 8.90 12.45
CA ARG A 196 9.31 8.18 12.80
C ARG A 196 9.79 8.43 14.22
N PRO A 197 9.79 9.65 14.79
CA PRO A 197 10.17 9.85 16.20
C PRO A 197 9.34 9.02 17.18
N LEU A 198 8.04 8.84 16.92
CA LEU A 198 7.17 8.00 17.73
C LEU A 198 7.50 6.52 17.54
N TYR A 199 7.75 6.08 16.32
CA TYR A 199 8.23 4.73 16.03
C TYR A 199 9.51 4.42 16.82
N ASP A 200 10.50 5.28 16.75
CA ASP A 200 11.77 5.12 17.48
C ASP A 200 11.57 5.14 19.00
N TRP A 201 10.67 5.98 19.50
CA TRP A 201 10.33 6.04 20.91
C TRP A 201 9.74 4.72 21.42
N VAL A 202 8.78 4.13 20.69
CA VAL A 202 8.16 2.85 21.04
C VAL A 202 9.20 1.73 21.07
N VAL A 203 10.04 1.62 20.05
CA VAL A 203 11.10 0.61 19.95
C VAL A 203 12.09 0.74 21.12
N LYS A 204 12.49 1.97 21.44
CA LYS A 204 13.42 2.27 22.53
C LYS A 204 12.82 1.93 23.89
N GLU A 205 11.61 2.41 24.17
CA GLU A 205 10.97 2.23 25.47
C GLU A 205 10.59 0.77 25.76
N LEU A 206 10.33 -0.01 24.72
CA LEU A 206 10.08 -1.45 24.83
C LEU A 206 11.37 -2.29 24.85
N GLU A 207 12.52 -1.67 24.63
CA GLU A 207 13.85 -2.28 24.79
C GLU A 207 14.07 -3.51 23.89
N TYR A 208 13.61 -3.42 22.63
CA TYR A 208 13.85 -4.49 21.67
C TYR A 208 15.35 -4.65 21.39
N PRO A 209 15.91 -5.89 21.44
CA PRO A 209 17.35 -6.13 21.30
C PRO A 209 17.88 -5.86 19.88
N GLN A 210 17.03 -5.99 18.88
CA GLN A 210 17.34 -5.70 17.48
C GLN A 210 16.31 -4.70 16.94
N PRO A 211 16.51 -3.40 17.20
CA PRO A 211 15.55 -2.38 16.83
C PRO A 211 15.44 -2.24 15.32
N PRO A 212 14.23 -2.34 14.76
CA PRO A 212 13.99 -2.00 13.36
C PRO A 212 14.18 -0.50 13.12
N LYS A 213 14.48 -0.11 11.87
CA LYS A 213 14.60 1.30 11.47
C LYS A 213 13.55 1.63 10.42
N GLN A 214 12.77 2.67 10.68
CA GLN A 214 11.88 3.25 9.67
C GLN A 214 12.67 4.12 8.71
N ILE A 215 12.43 3.92 7.41
CA ILE A 215 13.05 4.66 6.32
C ILE A 215 11.95 5.09 5.35
N GLU A 216 11.96 6.34 4.92
CA GLU A 216 10.91 6.90 4.07
C GLU A 216 11.42 7.18 2.66
N PHE A 217 10.54 7.04 1.69
CA PHE A 217 10.77 7.40 0.29
C PHE A 217 9.58 8.16 -0.29
N ALA A 218 9.84 8.91 -1.36
CA ALA A 218 8.84 9.72 -2.02
C ALA A 218 7.76 8.87 -2.69
N LYS A 219 6.51 9.27 -2.52
CA LYS A 219 5.35 8.68 -3.18
C LYS A 219 5.39 8.95 -4.68
N LEU A 220 4.98 7.97 -5.47
CA LEU A 220 4.87 8.11 -6.91
C LEU A 220 3.53 8.78 -7.28
N TYR A 221 3.59 9.90 -7.96
CA TYR A 221 2.46 10.58 -8.57
C TYR A 221 2.53 10.45 -10.09
N LEU A 222 1.43 10.05 -10.70
CA LEU A 222 1.26 9.98 -12.15
C LEU A 222 0.35 11.10 -12.62
N THR A 223 0.68 11.70 -13.76
CA THR A 223 -0.18 12.66 -14.42
C THR A 223 -1.42 11.97 -15.02
N ASN A 224 -2.52 12.69 -15.13
CA ASN A 224 -3.73 12.28 -15.85
C ASN A 224 -4.38 10.97 -15.38
N VAL A 225 -4.19 10.59 -14.11
CA VAL A 225 -4.77 9.37 -13.53
C VAL A 225 -5.39 9.63 -12.16
N VAL A 226 -6.39 8.83 -11.83
CA VAL A 226 -7.01 8.80 -10.51
C VAL A 226 -6.42 7.62 -9.73
N THR A 227 -5.74 7.90 -8.62
CA THR A 227 -5.05 6.88 -7.80
C THR A 227 -5.62 6.72 -6.40
N GLY A 228 -6.38 7.69 -5.91
CA GLY A 228 -6.92 7.66 -4.56
C GLY A 228 -8.05 6.64 -4.41
N LYS A 229 -7.93 5.69 -3.46
CA LYS A 229 -8.96 4.67 -3.17
C LYS A 229 -10.36 5.27 -3.02
N ARG A 230 -10.49 6.41 -2.36
CA ARG A 230 -11.77 7.10 -2.15
C ARG A 230 -12.44 7.49 -3.48
N TYR A 231 -11.66 8.00 -4.43
CA TYR A 231 -12.17 8.41 -5.74
C TYR A 231 -12.51 7.22 -6.62
N ILE A 232 -11.66 6.19 -6.61
CA ILE A 232 -11.91 4.95 -7.37
C ILE A 232 -13.17 4.27 -6.84
N LYS A 233 -13.35 4.18 -5.53
CA LYS A 233 -14.56 3.65 -4.92
C LYS A 233 -15.81 4.37 -5.42
N LYS A 234 -15.79 5.69 -5.46
CA LYS A 234 -16.89 6.50 -5.98
C LYS A 234 -17.19 6.19 -7.45
N LEU A 235 -16.16 6.05 -8.29
CA LEU A 235 -16.34 5.71 -9.71
C LEU A 235 -17.00 4.32 -9.88
N VAL A 236 -16.65 3.36 -9.04
CA VAL A 236 -17.25 2.02 -9.05
C VAL A 236 -18.69 2.05 -8.55
N GLU A 237 -18.96 2.74 -7.44
CA GLU A 237 -20.30 2.83 -6.84
C GLU A 237 -21.30 3.59 -7.74
N GLU A 238 -20.84 4.58 -8.48
CA GLU A 238 -21.66 5.35 -9.44
C GLU A 238 -21.78 4.65 -10.82
N GLY A 239 -21.15 3.49 -11.00
CA GLY A 239 -21.21 2.74 -12.26
C GLY A 239 -20.48 3.41 -13.43
N ILE A 240 -19.59 4.37 -13.16
CA ILE A 240 -18.77 5.04 -14.18
C ILE A 240 -17.71 4.08 -14.73
N VAL A 241 -17.19 3.20 -13.87
CA VAL A 241 -16.32 2.09 -14.23
C VAL A 241 -16.94 0.78 -13.76
N ASP A 242 -16.64 -0.33 -14.45
CA ASP A 242 -17.26 -1.63 -14.21
C ASP A 242 -16.78 -2.33 -12.94
N GLY A 243 -15.65 -1.90 -12.40
CA GLY A 243 -15.07 -2.49 -11.19
C GLY A 243 -13.67 -1.95 -10.92
N TRP A 244 -13.03 -2.50 -9.89
CA TRP A 244 -11.68 -2.11 -9.47
C TRP A 244 -10.57 -2.50 -10.47
N ASP A 245 -10.86 -3.44 -11.34
CA ASP A 245 -9.98 -3.91 -12.40
C ASP A 245 -10.31 -3.33 -13.78
N ASP A 246 -11.18 -2.31 -13.84
CA ASP A 246 -11.53 -1.66 -15.11
C ASP A 246 -10.27 -1.15 -15.82
N PRO A 247 -10.08 -1.50 -17.11
CA PRO A 247 -8.87 -1.12 -17.88
C PRO A 247 -8.61 0.39 -17.96
N ARG A 248 -9.60 1.22 -17.67
CA ARG A 248 -9.45 2.69 -17.60
C ARG A 248 -8.76 3.17 -16.33
N LEU A 249 -8.66 2.30 -15.32
CA LEU A 249 -7.96 2.58 -14.06
C LEU A 249 -6.48 2.20 -14.13
N VAL A 250 -5.73 2.56 -13.08
CA VAL A 250 -4.29 2.27 -12.95
C VAL A 250 -3.97 1.39 -11.72
N SER A 251 -4.95 0.66 -11.21
CA SER A 251 -4.69 -0.40 -10.24
C SER A 251 -3.83 -1.51 -10.88
N ILE A 252 -3.13 -2.30 -10.09
CA ILE A 252 -2.33 -3.43 -10.62
C ILE A 252 -3.24 -4.39 -11.39
N ALA A 253 -4.42 -4.70 -10.87
CA ALA A 253 -5.39 -5.56 -11.53
C ALA A 253 -5.88 -4.96 -12.87
N ALA A 254 -6.12 -3.66 -12.92
CA ALA A 254 -6.51 -2.96 -14.15
C ALA A 254 -5.41 -2.95 -15.20
N LEU A 255 -4.19 -2.67 -14.81
CA LEU A 255 -3.03 -2.70 -15.71
C LEU A 255 -2.79 -4.11 -16.25
N ARG A 256 -2.89 -5.14 -15.42
CA ARG A 256 -2.81 -6.53 -15.83
C ARG A 256 -3.88 -6.89 -16.84
N ARG A 257 -5.13 -6.52 -16.58
CA ARG A 257 -6.25 -6.76 -17.50
C ARG A 257 -6.08 -6.03 -18.83
N ARG A 258 -5.49 -4.84 -18.81
CA ARG A 258 -5.16 -4.06 -20.01
C ARG A 258 -4.00 -4.64 -20.83
N GLY A 259 -3.22 -5.57 -20.27
CA GLY A 259 -2.12 -6.25 -20.97
C GLY A 259 -0.72 -5.79 -20.56
N PHE A 260 -0.58 -5.00 -19.51
CA PHE A 260 0.73 -4.68 -18.94
C PHE A 260 1.39 -5.94 -18.37
N THR A 261 2.69 -6.01 -18.51
CA THR A 261 3.52 -7.12 -17.99
C THR A 261 4.18 -6.71 -16.67
N PRO A 262 4.52 -7.68 -15.80
CA PRO A 262 5.30 -7.39 -14.60
C PRO A 262 6.63 -6.70 -14.92
N GLU A 263 7.30 -7.12 -15.99
CA GLU A 263 8.58 -6.58 -16.44
C GLU A 263 8.47 -5.11 -16.86
N SER A 264 7.37 -4.73 -17.52
CA SER A 264 7.12 -3.33 -17.90
C SER A 264 6.92 -2.43 -16.69
N ILE A 265 6.21 -2.93 -15.66
CA ILE A 265 6.00 -2.18 -14.41
C ILE A 265 7.30 -2.06 -13.63
N LYS A 266 8.10 -3.11 -13.59
CA LYS A 266 9.43 -3.09 -12.97
C LYS A 266 10.33 -2.07 -13.66
N MET A 267 10.41 -2.07 -14.98
CA MET A 267 11.15 -1.09 -15.77
C MET A 267 10.69 0.34 -15.44
N PHE A 268 9.39 0.57 -15.38
CA PHE A 268 8.83 1.88 -15.04
C PHE A 268 9.24 2.34 -13.64
N VAL A 269 9.16 1.47 -12.64
CA VAL A 269 9.59 1.78 -11.26
C VAL A 269 11.08 2.08 -11.18
N GLU A 270 11.91 1.33 -11.90
CA GLU A 270 13.36 1.56 -11.98
C GLU A 270 13.69 2.93 -12.62
N LEU A 271 12.99 3.29 -13.70
CA LEU A 271 13.15 4.60 -14.35
C LEU A 271 12.70 5.76 -13.46
N CYS A 272 11.66 5.57 -12.65
CA CYS A 272 11.23 6.58 -11.68
C CYS A 272 12.28 6.84 -10.59
N GLY A 273 13.08 5.82 -10.27
CA GLY A 273 14.07 5.88 -9.20
C GLY A 273 13.46 6.00 -7.81
N VAL A 274 14.34 6.14 -6.82
CA VAL A 274 13.97 6.29 -5.41
C VAL A 274 14.63 7.54 -4.84
N SER A 275 13.82 8.42 -4.25
CA SER A 275 14.31 9.65 -3.60
C SER A 275 13.39 10.03 -2.45
N LYS A 276 13.78 11.04 -1.67
CA LYS A 276 12.94 11.69 -0.65
C LYS A 276 12.25 12.96 -1.16
N ALA A 277 12.32 13.25 -2.46
CA ALA A 277 11.63 14.38 -3.07
C ALA A 277 10.40 13.90 -3.86
N ASN A 278 9.22 14.39 -3.51
CA ASN A 278 8.01 14.09 -4.26
C ASN A 278 8.12 14.62 -5.69
N SER A 279 7.84 13.77 -6.65
CA SER A 279 7.83 14.11 -8.07
C SER A 279 6.60 13.53 -8.76
N SER A 280 6.16 14.22 -9.81
CA SER A 280 5.11 13.71 -10.70
C SER A 280 5.76 13.16 -11.96
N VAL A 281 5.35 11.97 -12.36
CA VAL A 281 5.84 11.27 -13.54
C VAL A 281 4.75 11.28 -14.61
N ASP A 282 5.13 11.55 -15.84
CA ASP A 282 4.20 11.52 -16.96
C ASP A 282 3.71 10.08 -17.21
N TYR A 283 2.40 9.92 -17.38
CA TYR A 283 1.77 8.65 -17.74
C TYR A 283 2.36 8.05 -19.03
N ALA A 284 2.81 8.88 -19.97
CA ALA A 284 3.46 8.44 -21.19
C ALA A 284 4.72 7.58 -20.93
N MET A 285 5.42 7.79 -19.80
CA MET A 285 6.56 6.94 -19.41
C MET A 285 6.12 5.51 -19.10
N LEU A 286 4.98 5.33 -18.44
CA LEU A 286 4.41 4.00 -18.19
C LEU A 286 4.04 3.31 -19.51
N GLU A 287 3.43 4.04 -20.44
CA GLU A 287 3.10 3.53 -21.76
C GLU A 287 4.35 3.19 -22.59
N TYR A 288 5.40 3.97 -22.47
CA TYR A 288 6.69 3.69 -23.09
C TYR A 288 7.24 2.33 -22.59
N CYS A 289 7.22 2.08 -21.30
CA CYS A 289 7.73 0.83 -20.72
C CYS A 289 6.98 -0.40 -21.23
N ILE A 290 5.64 -0.34 -21.36
CA ILE A 290 4.89 -1.47 -21.92
C ILE A 290 5.17 -1.67 -23.42
N ARG A 291 5.29 -0.60 -24.19
CA ARG A 291 5.66 -0.70 -25.60
C ARG A 291 7.02 -1.35 -25.80
N GLU A 292 8.04 -0.94 -25.02
CA GLU A 292 9.38 -1.52 -25.09
C GLU A 292 9.38 -3.01 -24.71
N ASP A 293 8.64 -3.41 -23.70
CA ASP A 293 8.55 -4.82 -23.30
C ASP A 293 7.83 -5.67 -24.36
N LEU A 294 6.70 -5.21 -24.87
CA LEU A 294 5.93 -5.93 -25.88
C LEU A 294 6.61 -5.96 -27.24
N LYS A 295 7.42 -4.95 -27.56
CA LYS A 295 8.17 -4.82 -28.79
C LYS A 295 9.00 -6.06 -29.13
N LEU A 296 9.58 -6.68 -28.12
CA LEU A 296 10.42 -7.87 -28.27
C LEU A 296 9.67 -9.19 -28.03
N LYS A 297 8.53 -9.17 -27.38
CA LYS A 297 7.88 -10.37 -26.84
C LYS A 297 6.61 -10.77 -27.58
N ARG A 298 6.01 -9.89 -28.37
CA ARG A 298 4.68 -10.13 -28.93
C ARG A 298 4.64 -9.96 -30.44
N PRO A 299 3.75 -10.71 -31.12
CA PRO A 299 3.45 -10.48 -32.52
C PRO A 299 2.91 -9.06 -32.72
N ARG A 300 3.31 -8.42 -33.80
CA ARG A 300 2.81 -7.12 -34.23
C ARG A 300 1.85 -7.30 -35.38
N LEU A 301 0.61 -6.91 -35.16
CA LEU A 301 -0.43 -6.95 -36.16
C LEU A 301 -0.79 -5.53 -36.56
N MET A 302 -1.08 -5.33 -37.84
CA MET A 302 -1.58 -4.08 -38.37
C MET A 302 -3.09 -4.06 -38.26
N ALA A 303 -3.65 -2.95 -37.76
CA ALA A 303 -5.09 -2.71 -37.74
C ALA A 303 -5.37 -1.36 -38.38
N VAL A 304 -6.27 -1.32 -39.34
CA VAL A 304 -6.72 -0.10 -40.01
C VAL A 304 -8.11 0.22 -39.47
N LEU A 305 -8.22 1.32 -38.70
CA LEU A 305 -9.46 1.67 -37.97
C LEU A 305 -10.49 2.44 -38.82
N ASP A 306 -10.04 3.29 -39.70
CA ASP A 306 -10.90 4.06 -40.67
C ASP A 306 -10.40 3.78 -42.07
N PRO A 307 -10.73 2.59 -42.64
CA PRO A 307 -10.14 2.15 -43.88
C PRO A 307 -10.68 2.87 -45.12
N ILE A 308 -9.77 3.12 -46.03
CA ILE A 308 -10.12 3.42 -47.44
C ILE A 308 -9.92 2.16 -48.26
N LYS A 309 -10.91 1.80 -49.04
CA LYS A 309 -10.81 0.70 -49.99
C LYS A 309 -9.94 1.12 -51.18
N LEU A 310 -8.87 0.36 -51.41
CA LEU A 310 -8.00 0.51 -52.58
C LEU A 310 -8.30 -0.62 -53.58
N VAL A 311 -8.58 -0.24 -54.83
CA VAL A 311 -8.80 -1.19 -55.92
C VAL A 311 -7.64 -1.08 -56.92
N ILE A 312 -6.95 -2.20 -57.17
CA ILE A 312 -5.86 -2.28 -58.15
C ILE A 312 -6.44 -2.78 -59.45
N ASP A 313 -6.66 -1.85 -60.42
CA ASP A 313 -7.40 -2.12 -61.63
C ASP A 313 -6.78 -3.19 -62.55
N ASN A 314 -5.46 -3.27 -62.58
CA ASN A 314 -4.74 -4.24 -63.40
C ASN A 314 -4.38 -5.52 -62.64
N TYR A 315 -4.90 -5.74 -61.43
CA TYR A 315 -4.77 -6.99 -60.73
C TYR A 315 -5.88 -7.98 -61.18
N PRO A 316 -5.57 -9.26 -61.43
CA PRO A 316 -6.58 -10.20 -61.91
C PRO A 316 -7.73 -10.36 -60.95
N GLU A 317 -8.96 -10.35 -61.46
CA GLU A 317 -10.16 -10.48 -60.66
C GLU A 317 -10.29 -11.88 -60.07
N GLY A 318 -10.53 -11.96 -58.76
CA GLY A 318 -10.66 -13.26 -58.05
C GLY A 318 -9.35 -13.96 -57.71
N GLU A 319 -8.22 -13.42 -58.14
CA GLU A 319 -6.90 -13.95 -57.71
C GLU A 319 -6.49 -13.39 -56.38
N VAL A 320 -5.95 -14.27 -55.52
CA VAL A 320 -5.38 -13.95 -54.20
C VAL A 320 -4.05 -14.65 -54.06
N GLU A 321 -3.00 -13.89 -53.83
CA GLU A 321 -1.70 -14.41 -53.44
C GLU A 321 -1.48 -14.22 -51.96
N TYR A 322 -0.63 -15.03 -51.37
CA TYR A 322 -0.30 -14.97 -49.92
C TYR A 322 1.16 -14.56 -49.75
N LEU A 323 1.32 -13.37 -49.19
CA LEU A 323 2.64 -12.81 -48.89
C LEU A 323 3.05 -13.24 -47.49
N GLU A 324 4.28 -13.63 -47.34
CA GLU A 324 4.83 -13.97 -46.04
C GLU A 324 5.36 -12.72 -45.34
N ALA A 325 4.89 -12.45 -44.10
CA ALA A 325 5.31 -11.35 -43.30
C ALA A 325 5.75 -11.83 -41.91
N PRO A 326 6.83 -11.27 -41.36
CA PRO A 326 7.26 -11.60 -40.00
C PRO A 326 6.23 -11.16 -38.97
N ASN A 327 6.00 -11.97 -37.97
CA ASN A 327 5.13 -11.61 -36.85
C ASN A 327 5.76 -10.53 -35.94
N ASN A 328 7.09 -10.44 -35.97
CA ASN A 328 7.83 -9.40 -35.27
C ASN A 328 9.17 -9.19 -35.97
N MET A 329 9.47 -7.97 -36.39
CA MET A 329 10.69 -7.62 -37.09
C MET A 329 11.97 -7.76 -36.25
N GLU A 330 11.83 -7.69 -34.93
CA GLU A 330 12.97 -7.74 -33.98
C GLU A 330 13.11 -9.09 -33.29
N ASN A 331 12.16 -10.02 -33.50
CA ASN A 331 12.19 -11.32 -32.86
C ASN A 331 11.70 -12.40 -33.84
N GLU A 332 12.63 -12.97 -34.57
CA GLU A 332 12.37 -14.03 -35.56
C GLU A 332 11.77 -15.31 -34.97
N LYS A 333 11.96 -15.54 -33.65
CA LYS A 333 11.37 -16.70 -32.94
C LYS A 333 9.85 -16.70 -32.92
N LEU A 334 9.24 -15.56 -33.18
CA LEU A 334 7.79 -15.45 -33.26
C LEU A 334 7.22 -15.86 -34.59
N GLY A 335 8.10 -16.27 -35.56
CA GLY A 335 7.73 -16.81 -36.85
C GLY A 335 7.12 -15.78 -37.79
N THR A 336 6.43 -16.32 -38.81
CA THR A 336 5.82 -15.53 -39.86
C THR A 336 4.33 -15.84 -39.98
N ARG A 337 3.61 -15.00 -40.70
CA ARG A 337 2.21 -15.19 -41.07
C ARG A 337 2.00 -14.93 -42.56
N LYS A 338 0.99 -15.55 -43.12
CA LYS A 338 0.57 -15.31 -44.51
C LYS A 338 -0.49 -14.20 -44.51
N ILE A 339 -0.25 -13.18 -45.34
CA ILE A 339 -1.14 -12.06 -45.55
C ILE A 339 -1.75 -12.19 -46.96
N PRO A 340 -3.09 -12.25 -47.09
CA PRO A 340 -3.74 -12.26 -48.40
C PRO A 340 -3.53 -10.92 -49.12
N PHE A 341 -3.16 -10.97 -50.36
CA PHE A 341 -3.03 -9.82 -51.26
C PHE A 341 -3.83 -10.09 -52.55
N GLY A 342 -4.63 -9.15 -52.91
CA GLY A 342 -5.51 -9.25 -54.08
C GLY A 342 -5.88 -7.90 -54.67
N ARG A 343 -6.86 -7.89 -55.56
CA ARG A 343 -7.33 -6.68 -56.23
C ARG A 343 -7.88 -5.61 -55.27
N GLU A 344 -8.50 -6.05 -54.16
CA GLU A 344 -9.11 -5.14 -53.15
C GLU A 344 -8.28 -5.19 -51.87
N LEU A 345 -7.83 -4.01 -51.44
CA LEU A 345 -7.06 -3.83 -50.19
C LEU A 345 -7.66 -2.71 -49.37
N TYR A 346 -7.24 -2.61 -48.13
CA TYR A 346 -7.62 -1.53 -47.23
C TYR A 346 -6.39 -0.81 -46.72
N ILE A 347 -6.41 0.51 -46.79
CA ILE A 347 -5.31 1.37 -46.37
C ILE A 347 -5.81 2.45 -45.38
N GLU A 348 -4.90 3.02 -44.64
CA GLU A 348 -5.21 4.16 -43.77
C GLU A 348 -5.53 5.40 -44.60
N ARG A 349 -6.35 6.29 -44.03
CA ARG A 349 -6.79 7.53 -44.71
C ARG A 349 -5.70 8.60 -44.72
N GLU A 350 -4.76 8.57 -43.75
CA GLU A 350 -3.66 9.51 -43.63
C GLU A 350 -2.31 8.89 -43.96
#